data_66be06e4bd2e62adf5298c2969f81936
#
_entry.id   66be06e4bd2e62adf5298c2969f81936
#
_cell.length_a   1.000
_cell.length_b   1.000
_cell.length_c   1.000
_cell.angle_alpha   90.00
_cell.angle_beta   90.00
_cell.angle_gamma   90.00
#
_symmetry.space_group_name_H-M   'P 1'
#
loop_
_entity.id
_entity.type
_entity.pdbx_description
1 polymer ?
#
loop_
_entity_poly.entity_id
_entity_poly.type
_entity_poly.pdbx_seq_one_letter_code
_entity_poly.pdbx_strand_id
1 'polypeptide(L)'
;MAVNTYNLLRKQSSSIMMRLLVLVLLLLPISLFAQQKHALLVGISDYPQYKISDASWSRIHGANDVRLLSPILSKQGFKVETLTDKSATHKAIEKSLKKLSQTVHSGDMVYIHLSGHGQAVEDISGDEDDGWDEAFIPYDAQRLYQKDIYTGNNHLLDDELNQYLDAIRTKVGATGMVYVVIDACHAGSSYRGEEDTDSVYVRGTDIGFSQSGKTYAPKIDKRGNIRVTSRPDMAPLYMLEACRSYEVNTEIKQENLFYGPLSYYISQELLTSTLSTDTNWIENVRKKIDKDTRLIRQHMVTESSR
;
A
#
# COMPACT_ATOMS: atom_id res chain seq x y z
N MET A 1 28.91 73.49 11.66
CA MET A 1 28.65 72.73 10.41
C MET A 1 29.07 71.24 10.45
N ALA A 2 30.14 70.87 11.11
CA ALA A 2 30.69 69.44 11.11
C ALA A 2 29.79 68.38 11.77
N VAL A 3 28.99 68.67 12.78
CA VAL A 3 28.16 67.72 13.52
C VAL A 3 26.94 67.23 12.70
N ASN A 4 26.45 68.08 11.81
CA ASN A 4 25.26 67.71 11.01
C ASN A 4 25.59 66.76 9.86
N THR A 5 26.81 66.86 9.32
CA THR A 5 27.29 65.94 8.26
C THR A 5 27.58 64.53 8.80
N TYR A 6 28.08 64.40 10.03
CA TYR A 6 28.35 63.11 10.67
C TYR A 6 27.06 62.33 10.96
N ASN A 7 25.99 63.00 11.39
CA ASN A 7 24.70 62.35 11.66
C ASN A 7 23.97 61.94 10.40
N LEU A 8 24.13 62.67 9.30
CA LEU A 8 23.60 62.30 7.98
C LEU A 8 24.30 61.06 7.40
N LEU A 9 25.63 61.02 7.48
CA LEU A 9 26.39 59.84 7.00
C LEU A 9 26.11 58.60 7.81
N ARG A 10 25.91 58.69 9.13
CA ARG A 10 25.54 57.58 10.02
C ARG A 10 24.13 57.05 9.72
N LYS A 11 23.14 57.91 9.41
CA LYS A 11 21.79 57.47 8.98
C LYS A 11 21.82 56.81 7.62
N GLN A 12 22.62 57.30 6.68
CA GLN A 12 22.74 56.69 5.35
C GLN A 12 23.42 55.31 5.41
N SER A 13 24.49 55.16 6.21
CA SER A 13 25.15 53.86 6.36
C SER A 13 24.26 52.81 7.05
N SER A 14 23.48 53.19 8.07
CA SER A 14 22.52 52.28 8.71
C SER A 14 21.40 51.87 7.78
N SER A 15 20.90 52.76 6.90
CA SER A 15 19.89 52.47 5.89
C SER A 15 20.42 51.51 4.80
N ILE A 16 21.67 51.68 4.37
CA ILE A 16 22.33 50.81 3.39
C ILE A 16 22.58 49.41 3.99
N MET A 17 23.06 49.37 5.25
CA MET A 17 23.31 48.12 5.96
C MET A 17 22.01 47.33 6.19
N MET A 18 20.89 48.00 6.53
CA MET A 18 19.58 47.39 6.69
C MET A 18 19.02 46.89 5.35
N ARG A 19 19.23 47.62 4.24
CA ARG A 19 18.83 47.18 2.89
C ARG A 19 19.67 45.96 2.44
N LEU A 20 20.96 45.91 2.73
CA LEU A 20 21.83 44.78 2.47
C LEU A 20 21.42 43.57 3.30
N LEU A 21 21.07 43.74 4.58
CA LEU A 21 20.60 42.68 5.46
C LEU A 21 19.26 42.09 4.96
N VAL A 22 18.33 42.92 4.51
CA VAL A 22 17.06 42.49 3.90
C VAL A 22 17.31 41.76 2.59
N LEU A 23 18.26 42.19 1.76
CA LEU A 23 18.60 41.54 0.50
C LEU A 23 19.27 40.17 0.74
N VAL A 24 20.11 40.07 1.76
CA VAL A 24 20.74 38.79 2.15
C VAL A 24 19.71 37.83 2.73
N LEU A 25 18.72 38.30 3.48
CA LEU A 25 17.59 37.45 3.96
C LEU A 25 16.68 36.98 2.82
N LEU A 26 16.54 37.76 1.75
CA LEU A 26 15.80 37.35 0.54
C LEU A 26 16.57 36.39 -0.35
N LEU A 27 17.89 36.29 -0.20
CA LEU A 27 18.78 35.37 -0.92
C LEU A 27 19.05 34.06 -0.17
N LEU A 28 18.50 33.90 1.06
CA LEU A 28 18.53 32.58 1.70
C LEU A 28 17.78 31.62 0.79
N PRO A 29 18.41 30.56 0.29
CA PRO A 29 17.70 29.57 -0.48
C PRO A 29 16.59 29.03 0.44
N ILE A 30 15.34 29.39 0.14
CA ILE A 30 14.23 28.57 0.59
C ILE A 30 14.53 27.23 -0.04
N SER A 31 15.09 26.31 0.72
CA SER A 31 15.24 24.91 0.31
C SER A 31 13.81 24.43 0.12
N LEU A 32 13.24 24.68 -1.04
CA LEU A 32 12.09 23.95 -1.53
C LEU A 32 12.59 22.50 -1.60
N PHE A 33 12.40 21.75 -0.52
CA PHE A 33 12.56 20.30 -0.58
C PHE A 33 11.62 19.82 -1.68
N ALA A 34 12.20 19.51 -2.84
CA ALA A 34 11.42 18.93 -3.91
C ALA A 34 10.72 17.67 -3.36
N GLN A 35 9.42 17.57 -3.58
CA GLN A 35 8.62 16.42 -3.21
C GLN A 35 9.37 15.14 -3.59
N GLN A 36 9.69 14.31 -2.61
CA GLN A 36 10.26 13.01 -2.87
C GLN A 36 9.15 11.97 -3.04
N LYS A 37 9.44 10.96 -3.84
CA LYS A 37 8.52 9.87 -4.11
C LYS A 37 9.13 8.57 -3.63
N HIS A 38 8.41 7.86 -2.76
CA HIS A 38 8.85 6.61 -2.16
C HIS A 38 7.89 5.50 -2.52
N ALA A 39 8.40 4.33 -2.90
CA ALA A 39 7.58 3.16 -3.13
C ALA A 39 8.12 1.94 -2.38
N LEU A 40 7.24 1.21 -1.72
CA LEU A 40 7.47 -0.13 -1.18
C LEU A 40 6.59 -1.11 -1.93
N LEU A 41 7.21 -2.07 -2.63
CA LEU A 41 6.49 -3.10 -3.36
C LEU A 41 6.80 -4.47 -2.74
N VAL A 42 5.77 -5.14 -2.27
CA VAL A 42 5.82 -6.49 -1.71
C VAL A 42 5.08 -7.43 -2.63
N GLY A 43 5.71 -8.54 -3.05
CA GLY A 43 5.06 -9.51 -3.92
C GLY A 43 5.53 -10.93 -3.65
N ILE A 44 4.60 -11.83 -3.39
CA ILE A 44 4.90 -13.21 -3.02
C ILE A 44 4.23 -14.16 -4.00
N SER A 45 5.03 -15.05 -4.57
CA SER A 45 4.59 -16.10 -5.50
C SER A 45 4.74 -17.50 -4.89
N ASP A 46 5.90 -17.77 -4.35
CA ASP A 46 6.24 -19.09 -3.82
C ASP A 46 6.29 -19.02 -2.29
N TYR A 47 5.35 -19.69 -1.64
CA TYR A 47 5.28 -19.81 -0.18
C TYR A 47 5.96 -21.09 0.30
N PRO A 48 6.48 -21.13 1.55
CA PRO A 48 7.04 -22.33 2.13
C PRO A 48 6.02 -23.46 2.17
N GLN A 49 6.52 -24.68 1.94
CA GLN A 49 5.70 -25.87 2.11
C GLN A 49 5.95 -26.47 3.49
N TYR A 50 4.88 -26.65 4.25
CA TYR A 50 4.91 -27.18 5.61
C TYR A 50 4.56 -28.68 5.62
N LYS A 51 4.97 -29.40 6.67
CA LYS A 51 4.67 -30.84 6.82
C LYS A 51 3.18 -31.15 6.80
N ILE A 52 2.37 -30.28 7.39
CA ILE A 52 0.91 -30.29 7.28
C ILE A 52 0.58 -29.51 6.00
N SER A 53 0.21 -30.23 4.95
CA SER A 53 -0.05 -29.63 3.63
C SER A 53 -1.07 -28.49 3.69
N ASP A 54 -2.11 -28.64 4.52
CA ASP A 54 -3.16 -27.63 4.67
C ASP A 54 -2.70 -26.35 5.37
N ALA A 55 -1.55 -26.37 6.05
CA ALA A 55 -0.92 -25.17 6.61
C ALA A 55 -0.12 -24.38 5.56
N SER A 56 0.08 -24.95 4.36
CA SER A 56 0.80 -24.33 3.27
C SER A 56 -0.13 -23.49 2.39
N TRP A 57 0.42 -22.42 1.84
CA TRP A 57 -0.24 -21.62 0.84
C TRP A 57 0.03 -22.17 -0.57
N SER A 58 -0.95 -22.09 -1.45
CA SER A 58 -0.77 -22.38 -2.86
C SER A 58 0.14 -21.35 -3.54
N ARG A 59 0.79 -21.77 -4.62
CA ARG A 59 1.52 -20.85 -5.46
C ARG A 59 0.59 -19.86 -6.16
N ILE A 60 1.03 -18.60 -6.24
CA ILE A 60 0.43 -17.51 -7.02
C ILE A 60 1.54 -16.72 -7.70
N HIS A 61 1.26 -15.51 -8.21
CA HIS A 61 2.26 -14.78 -9.01
C HIS A 61 2.49 -13.33 -8.55
N GLY A 62 2.34 -13.03 -7.26
CA GLY A 62 2.52 -11.67 -6.72
C GLY A 62 3.89 -11.04 -6.99
N ALA A 63 4.97 -11.85 -7.09
CA ALA A 63 6.28 -11.34 -7.48
C ALA A 63 6.32 -10.82 -8.94
N ASN A 64 5.43 -11.28 -9.83
CA ASN A 64 5.30 -10.74 -11.18
C ASN A 64 4.79 -9.30 -11.16
N ASP A 65 3.87 -8.99 -10.25
CA ASP A 65 3.31 -7.64 -10.12
C ASP A 65 4.38 -6.64 -9.69
N VAL A 66 5.26 -7.04 -8.78
CA VAL A 66 6.43 -6.23 -8.38
C VAL A 66 7.36 -5.98 -9.56
N ARG A 67 7.66 -7.03 -10.36
CA ARG A 67 8.50 -6.89 -11.57
C ARG A 67 7.87 -5.98 -12.60
N LEU A 68 6.54 -6.00 -12.71
CA LEU A 68 5.78 -5.16 -13.64
C LEU A 68 5.77 -3.69 -13.21
N LEU A 69 5.52 -3.40 -11.94
CA LEU A 69 5.34 -2.04 -11.42
C LEU A 69 6.65 -1.31 -11.10
N SER A 70 7.68 -2.03 -10.63
CA SER A 70 8.94 -1.42 -10.19
C SER A 70 9.60 -0.53 -11.24
N PRO A 71 9.79 -0.94 -12.52
CA PRO A 71 10.40 -0.08 -13.52
C PRO A 71 9.52 1.13 -13.88
N ILE A 72 8.19 0.98 -13.86
CA ILE A 72 7.25 2.07 -14.16
C ILE A 72 7.36 3.15 -13.08
N LEU A 73 7.31 2.78 -11.81
CA LEU A 73 7.42 3.71 -10.68
C LEU A 73 8.81 4.37 -10.62
N SER A 74 9.88 3.59 -10.86
CA SER A 74 11.24 4.15 -10.94
C SER A 74 11.36 5.21 -12.04
N LYS A 75 10.77 4.97 -13.22
CA LYS A 75 10.72 5.95 -14.31
C LYS A 75 9.93 7.21 -13.95
N GLN A 76 8.96 7.10 -13.05
CA GLN A 76 8.20 8.24 -12.52
C GLN A 76 8.89 8.94 -11.34
N GLY A 77 10.14 8.58 -11.03
CA GLY A 77 10.97 9.23 -10.01
C GLY A 77 10.77 8.69 -8.58
N PHE A 78 10.11 7.54 -8.41
CA PHE A 78 10.02 6.89 -7.12
C PHE A 78 11.33 6.21 -6.74
N LYS A 79 11.72 6.34 -5.47
CA LYS A 79 12.72 5.50 -4.82
C LYS A 79 12.03 4.19 -4.45
N VAL A 80 12.25 3.15 -5.25
CA VAL A 80 11.53 1.88 -5.12
C VAL A 80 12.33 0.91 -4.27
N GLU A 81 11.73 0.42 -3.19
CA GLU A 81 12.16 -0.73 -2.41
C GLU A 81 11.27 -1.93 -2.75
N THR A 82 11.85 -3.10 -2.97
CA THR A 82 11.11 -4.31 -3.33
C THR A 82 11.42 -5.45 -2.37
N LEU A 83 10.39 -6.16 -1.94
CA LEU A 83 10.48 -7.41 -1.18
C LEU A 83 9.70 -8.49 -1.95
N THR A 84 10.38 -9.56 -2.36
CA THR A 84 9.74 -10.65 -3.09
C THR A 84 10.04 -12.01 -2.45
N ASP A 85 9.04 -12.90 -2.44
CA ASP A 85 9.17 -14.27 -1.96
C ASP A 85 9.89 -14.32 -0.60
N LYS A 86 10.99 -15.05 -0.50
CA LYS A 86 11.78 -15.25 0.74
C LYS A 86 12.21 -13.96 1.44
N SER A 87 12.29 -12.84 0.72
CA SER A 87 12.61 -11.55 1.31
C SER A 87 11.39 -10.83 1.90
N ALA A 88 10.18 -11.27 1.59
CA ALA A 88 8.93 -10.68 2.01
C ALA A 88 8.37 -11.33 3.29
N THR A 89 9.22 -11.55 4.29
CA THR A 89 8.79 -12.03 5.62
C THR A 89 8.06 -10.91 6.37
N HIS A 90 7.21 -11.25 7.35
CA HIS A 90 6.52 -10.28 8.20
C HIS A 90 7.50 -9.24 8.76
N LYS A 91 8.57 -9.71 9.41
CA LYS A 91 9.61 -8.84 9.98
C LYS A 91 10.31 -7.93 8.95
N ALA A 92 10.49 -8.39 7.70
CA ALA A 92 11.10 -7.58 6.65
C ALA A 92 10.14 -6.48 6.18
N ILE A 93 8.85 -6.80 6.04
CA ILE A 93 7.81 -5.84 5.68
C ILE A 93 7.67 -4.79 6.78
N GLU A 94 7.54 -5.21 8.05
CA GLU A 94 7.52 -4.33 9.22
C GLU A 94 8.71 -3.36 9.22
N LYS A 95 9.93 -3.89 9.02
CA LYS A 95 11.15 -3.08 8.98
C LYS A 95 11.12 -2.05 7.87
N SER A 96 10.61 -2.39 6.69
CA SER A 96 10.52 -1.46 5.56
C SER A 96 9.47 -0.39 5.78
N LEU A 97 8.29 -0.73 6.33
CA LEU A 97 7.25 0.22 6.73
C LEU A 97 7.76 1.19 7.80
N LYS A 98 8.44 0.67 8.82
CA LYS A 98 9.06 1.48 9.88
C LYS A 98 10.16 2.40 9.34
N LYS A 99 11.03 1.91 8.46
CA LYS A 99 12.02 2.72 7.77
C LYS A 99 11.36 3.83 6.96
N LEU A 100 10.29 3.51 6.24
CA LEU A 100 9.55 4.48 5.44
C LEU A 100 8.97 5.58 6.32
N SER A 101 8.32 5.25 7.44
CA SER A 101 7.82 6.23 8.42
C SER A 101 8.91 7.12 9.02
N GLN A 102 10.16 6.69 9.04
CA GLN A 102 11.28 7.47 9.53
C GLN A 102 11.91 8.39 8.47
N THR A 103 11.85 8.00 7.19
CA THR A 103 12.58 8.66 6.09
C THR A 103 11.76 9.65 5.28
N VAL A 104 10.43 9.52 5.26
CA VAL A 104 9.55 10.47 4.58
C VAL A 104 9.51 11.83 5.25
N HIS A 105 9.22 12.87 4.48
CA HIS A 105 9.11 14.26 4.92
C HIS A 105 7.77 14.87 4.49
N SER A 106 7.48 16.03 5.05
CA SER A 106 6.27 16.76 4.69
C SER A 106 6.24 17.07 3.19
N GLY A 107 5.10 16.78 2.56
CA GLY A 107 4.87 16.98 1.13
C GLY A 107 5.28 15.80 0.24
N ASP A 108 5.92 14.76 0.78
CA ASP A 108 6.31 13.58 0.01
C ASP A 108 5.12 12.79 -0.52
N MET A 109 5.38 11.95 -1.51
CA MET A 109 4.42 10.97 -2.02
C MET A 109 4.89 9.56 -1.69
N VAL A 110 3.99 8.75 -1.14
CA VAL A 110 4.25 7.36 -0.77
C VAL A 110 3.33 6.44 -1.53
N TYR A 111 3.87 5.35 -2.07
CA TYR A 111 3.14 4.27 -2.72
C TYR A 111 3.54 2.94 -2.10
N ILE A 112 2.59 2.24 -1.51
CA ILE A 112 2.77 0.92 -0.91
C ILE A 112 1.93 -0.08 -1.70
N HIS A 113 2.53 -1.20 -2.09
CA HIS A 113 1.87 -2.24 -2.87
C HIS A 113 2.11 -3.60 -2.23
N LEU A 114 1.05 -4.27 -1.86
CA LEU A 114 1.05 -5.61 -1.27
C LEU A 114 0.35 -6.56 -2.24
N SER A 115 1.08 -7.51 -2.78
CA SER A 115 0.58 -8.49 -3.74
C SER A 115 0.88 -9.91 -3.26
N GLY A 116 -0.15 -10.65 -2.87
CA GLY A 116 0.01 -11.94 -2.23
C GLY A 116 -1.33 -12.58 -1.88
N HIS A 117 -1.30 -13.54 -0.95
CA HIS A 117 -2.51 -14.04 -0.34
C HIS A 117 -3.04 -13.09 0.73
N GLY A 118 -4.34 -13.15 0.96
CA GLY A 118 -5.01 -12.58 2.12
C GLY A 118 -5.79 -13.65 2.87
N GLN A 119 -6.12 -13.39 4.13
CA GLN A 119 -6.92 -14.27 4.99
C GLN A 119 -7.64 -13.47 6.06
N ALA A 120 -8.86 -13.88 6.40
CA ALA A 120 -9.53 -13.41 7.60
C ALA A 120 -8.93 -14.07 8.83
N VAL A 121 -8.63 -13.31 9.86
CA VAL A 121 -8.08 -13.75 11.14
C VAL A 121 -9.11 -13.48 12.22
N GLU A 122 -9.33 -14.43 13.14
CA GLU A 122 -10.27 -14.23 14.25
C GLU A 122 -9.84 -13.03 15.09
N ASP A 123 -10.72 -12.02 15.16
CA ASP A 123 -10.52 -10.87 16.02
C ASP A 123 -10.56 -11.28 17.50
N ILE A 124 -9.42 -11.12 18.17
CA ILE A 124 -9.27 -11.41 19.61
C ILE A 124 -9.39 -10.12 20.43
N SER A 125 -9.12 -8.97 19.82
CA SER A 125 -9.18 -7.66 20.46
C SER A 125 -10.64 -7.22 20.71
N GLY A 126 -11.57 -7.65 19.86
CA GLY A 126 -13.01 -7.41 19.96
C GLY A 126 -13.42 -6.04 19.43
N ASP A 127 -12.65 -5.44 18.55
CA ASP A 127 -12.93 -4.15 17.93
C ASP A 127 -13.61 -4.27 16.54
N GLU A 128 -13.61 -5.47 15.95
CA GLU A 128 -14.31 -5.73 14.70
C GLU A 128 -15.75 -6.23 14.91
N ASP A 129 -16.72 -5.55 14.30
CA ASP A 129 -18.16 -5.83 14.42
C ASP A 129 -18.56 -7.25 14.01
N ASP A 130 -17.84 -7.86 13.07
CA ASP A 130 -18.08 -9.23 12.60
C ASP A 130 -17.17 -10.26 13.29
N GLY A 131 -16.18 -9.79 14.03
CA GLY A 131 -15.21 -10.56 14.81
C GLY A 131 -14.14 -11.21 13.94
N TRP A 132 -13.73 -10.51 12.85
CA TRP A 132 -12.64 -10.93 11.96
C TRP A 132 -11.80 -9.73 11.52
N ASP A 133 -10.49 -9.80 11.76
CA ASP A 133 -9.49 -8.94 11.16
C ASP A 133 -9.18 -9.40 9.73
N GLU A 134 -8.68 -8.51 8.92
CA GLU A 134 -8.15 -8.82 7.60
C GLU A 134 -6.62 -8.83 7.63
N ALA A 135 -6.01 -9.85 7.01
CA ALA A 135 -4.55 -9.98 7.00
C ALA A 135 -3.99 -10.13 5.59
N PHE A 136 -2.94 -9.39 5.28
CA PHE A 136 -2.02 -9.76 4.22
C PHE A 136 -1.09 -10.87 4.72
N ILE A 137 -0.77 -11.84 3.83
CA ILE A 137 0.00 -13.03 4.19
C ILE A 137 1.47 -12.87 3.77
N PRO A 138 2.39 -12.58 4.69
CA PRO A 138 3.83 -12.60 4.45
C PRO A 138 4.35 -14.00 4.10
N TYR A 139 5.57 -14.05 3.53
CA TYR A 139 6.20 -15.30 3.11
C TYR A 139 6.28 -16.38 4.20
N ASP A 140 6.47 -15.99 5.45
CA ASP A 140 6.67 -16.86 6.61
C ASP A 140 5.39 -17.11 7.43
N ALA A 141 4.23 -16.69 6.95
CA ALA A 141 2.95 -16.96 7.58
C ALA A 141 2.36 -18.30 7.13
N GLN A 142 1.78 -19.07 8.08
CA GLN A 142 1.07 -20.31 7.79
C GLN A 142 -0.43 -20.08 7.69
N ARG A 143 -1.12 -20.92 6.92
CA ARG A 143 -2.56 -20.79 6.66
C ARG A 143 -3.45 -21.22 7.83
N LEU A 144 -2.97 -22.12 8.70
CA LEU A 144 -3.78 -22.67 9.78
C LEU A 144 -3.18 -22.37 11.16
N TYR A 145 -4.06 -22.08 12.11
CA TYR A 145 -3.70 -22.06 13.52
C TYR A 145 -3.29 -23.45 13.97
N GLN A 146 -2.16 -23.55 14.64
CA GLN A 146 -1.65 -24.77 15.19
C GLN A 146 -1.10 -24.50 16.59
N LYS A 147 -1.82 -24.94 17.60
CA LYS A 147 -1.41 -24.77 19.00
C LYS A 147 0.03 -25.22 19.20
N ASP A 148 0.82 -24.42 19.89
CA ASP A 148 2.24 -24.65 20.21
C ASP A 148 3.20 -24.73 19.00
N ILE A 149 2.71 -24.49 17.76
CA ILE A 149 3.51 -24.48 16.54
C ILE A 149 3.44 -23.13 15.84
N TYR A 150 2.22 -22.66 15.52
CA TYR A 150 2.00 -21.39 14.84
C TYR A 150 0.67 -20.77 15.26
N THR A 151 0.75 -19.59 15.86
CA THR A 151 -0.40 -18.88 16.45
C THR A 151 -0.78 -17.59 15.73
N GLY A 152 -0.24 -17.34 14.53
CA GLY A 152 -0.60 -16.18 13.70
C GLY A 152 0.35 -15.00 13.76
N ASN A 153 1.43 -15.08 14.53
CA ASN A 153 2.37 -13.96 14.77
C ASN A 153 3.16 -13.46 13.53
N ASN A 154 2.99 -14.08 12.38
CA ASN A 154 3.55 -13.62 11.13
C ASN A 154 2.49 -13.16 10.11
N HIS A 155 1.21 -13.06 10.49
CA HIS A 155 0.20 -12.39 9.69
C HIS A 155 0.39 -10.88 9.83
N LEU A 156 0.29 -10.14 8.74
CA LEU A 156 0.26 -8.69 8.78
C LEU A 156 -1.21 -8.25 8.81
N LEU A 157 -1.70 -8.02 10.02
CA LEU A 157 -3.08 -7.57 10.24
C LEU A 157 -3.27 -6.14 9.72
N ASP A 158 -4.47 -5.82 9.31
CA ASP A 158 -4.85 -4.47 8.86
C ASP A 158 -4.62 -3.43 9.95
N ASP A 159 -4.90 -3.74 11.21
CA ASP A 159 -4.60 -2.90 12.36
C ASP A 159 -3.12 -2.58 12.53
N GLU A 160 -2.24 -3.58 12.35
CA GLU A 160 -0.81 -3.37 12.38
C GLU A 160 -0.36 -2.50 11.20
N LEU A 161 -0.86 -2.78 9.99
CA LEU A 161 -0.60 -1.97 8.80
C LEU A 161 -1.06 -0.53 9.01
N ASN A 162 -2.25 -0.31 9.56
CA ASN A 162 -2.82 1.00 9.83
C ASN A 162 -1.96 1.82 10.80
N GLN A 163 -1.34 1.21 11.82
CA GLN A 163 -0.40 1.91 12.71
C GLN A 163 0.80 2.49 11.94
N TYR A 164 1.37 1.74 10.98
CA TYR A 164 2.46 2.24 10.14
C TYR A 164 1.96 3.31 9.17
N LEU A 165 0.79 3.12 8.57
CA LEU A 165 0.19 4.10 7.66
C LEU A 165 -0.07 5.42 8.36
N ASP A 166 -0.57 5.39 9.58
CA ASP A 166 -0.81 6.59 10.39
C ASP A 166 0.47 7.34 10.72
N ALA A 167 1.54 6.61 11.06
CA ALA A 167 2.85 7.21 11.29
C ALA A 167 3.43 7.86 10.01
N ILE A 168 3.32 7.18 8.86
CA ILE A 168 3.75 7.68 7.56
C ILE A 168 2.93 8.92 7.18
N ARG A 169 1.60 8.86 7.25
CA ARG A 169 0.68 9.94 6.88
C ARG A 169 0.86 11.18 7.74
N THR A 170 1.07 10.98 9.05
CA THR A 170 1.35 12.09 9.98
C THR A 170 2.63 12.82 9.56
N LYS A 171 3.67 12.11 9.18
CA LYS A 171 4.96 12.71 8.82
C LYS A 171 4.94 13.33 7.41
N VAL A 172 4.24 12.71 6.49
CA VAL A 172 4.01 13.25 5.13
C VAL A 172 3.14 14.49 5.15
N GLY A 173 2.21 14.60 6.10
CA GLY A 173 1.39 15.78 6.34
C GLY A 173 0.39 16.08 5.21
N ALA A 174 -0.49 17.06 5.44
CA ALA A 174 -1.64 17.34 4.59
C ALA A 174 -1.31 17.74 3.13
N THR A 175 -0.06 18.12 2.85
CA THR A 175 0.40 18.54 1.51
C THR A 175 0.98 17.40 0.68
N GLY A 176 1.21 16.22 1.28
CA GLY A 176 1.67 15.04 0.57
C GLY A 176 0.53 14.09 0.19
N MET A 177 0.88 12.84 -0.12
CA MET A 177 -0.09 11.83 -0.57
C MET A 177 0.40 10.43 -0.21
N VAL A 178 -0.50 9.55 0.23
CA VAL A 178 -0.22 8.14 0.47
C VAL A 178 -1.20 7.29 -0.33
N TYR A 179 -0.67 6.43 -1.18
CA TYR A 179 -1.38 5.39 -1.91
C TYR A 179 -1.00 4.03 -1.35
N VAL A 180 -2.00 3.20 -1.10
CA VAL A 180 -1.83 1.80 -0.70
C VAL A 180 -2.61 0.93 -1.68
N VAL A 181 -2.02 -0.14 -2.13
CA VAL A 181 -2.66 -1.12 -3.02
C VAL A 181 -2.53 -2.49 -2.39
N ILE A 182 -3.63 -3.19 -2.23
CA ILE A 182 -3.70 -4.55 -1.70
C ILE A 182 -4.29 -5.44 -2.79
N ASP A 183 -3.42 -6.16 -3.51
CA ASP A 183 -3.83 -7.14 -4.50
C ASP A 183 -3.81 -8.55 -3.87
N ALA A 184 -4.73 -8.72 -2.95
CA ALA A 184 -4.99 -9.92 -2.17
C ALA A 184 -6.50 -10.09 -1.96
N CYS A 185 -6.94 -11.17 -1.33
CA CYS A 185 -8.34 -11.43 -1.02
C CYS A 185 -8.45 -12.17 0.31
N HIS A 186 -9.44 -11.80 1.12
CA HIS A 186 -9.73 -12.43 2.41
C HIS A 186 -10.80 -13.53 2.31
N ALA A 187 -11.47 -13.61 1.17
CA ALA A 187 -12.40 -14.71 0.82
C ALA A 187 -11.87 -15.48 -0.39
N GLY A 188 -12.26 -16.70 -0.53
CA GLY A 188 -11.96 -17.48 -1.72
C GLY A 188 -12.11 -18.96 -1.43
N SER A 189 -13.10 -19.60 -2.05
CA SER A 189 -13.09 -21.05 -2.10
C SER A 189 -11.81 -21.46 -2.84
N SER A 190 -11.01 -22.31 -2.22
CA SER A 190 -9.91 -22.99 -2.88
C SER A 190 -10.51 -23.90 -3.98
N TYR A 191 -10.79 -23.30 -5.12
CA TYR A 191 -11.10 -24.08 -6.31
C TYR A 191 -9.79 -24.79 -6.69
N ARG A 192 -9.66 -26.03 -6.27
CA ARG A 192 -8.64 -26.97 -6.79
C ARG A 192 -9.09 -27.30 -8.21
N GLY A 193 -8.73 -26.46 -9.17
CA GLY A 193 -8.65 -26.90 -10.56
C GLY A 193 -7.57 -27.99 -10.61
N GLU A 194 -7.97 -29.20 -11.03
CA GLU A 194 -7.00 -30.21 -11.47
C GLU A 194 -6.04 -29.55 -12.47
N GLU A 195 -4.78 -30.05 -12.51
CA GLU A 195 -3.72 -29.58 -13.42
C GLU A 195 -4.17 -29.76 -14.89
N ASP A 196 -5.01 -28.84 -15.36
CA ASP A 196 -5.34 -28.76 -16.77
C ASP A 196 -5.12 -27.33 -17.26
N THR A 197 -4.94 -27.17 -18.54
CA THR A 197 -4.38 -26.04 -19.28
C THR A 197 -4.90 -24.62 -19.00
N ASP A 198 -5.87 -24.47 -18.10
CA ASP A 198 -6.45 -23.21 -17.60
C ASP A 198 -6.39 -23.12 -16.08
N SER A 199 -5.18 -23.18 -15.50
CA SER A 199 -4.99 -23.05 -14.05
C SER A 199 -5.57 -21.74 -13.54
N VAL A 200 -6.51 -21.82 -12.60
CA VAL A 200 -7.09 -20.68 -11.89
C VAL A 200 -6.30 -20.45 -10.61
N TYR A 201 -5.67 -19.29 -10.46
CA TYR A 201 -4.94 -18.89 -9.27
C TYR A 201 -5.77 -17.91 -8.46
N VAL A 202 -6.03 -18.24 -7.19
CA VAL A 202 -6.80 -17.43 -6.25
C VAL A 202 -5.90 -16.89 -5.16
N ARG A 203 -6.03 -15.59 -4.87
CA ARG A 203 -5.18 -14.86 -3.90
C ARG A 203 -5.78 -14.78 -2.50
N GLY A 204 -6.40 -15.84 -2.03
CA GLY A 204 -7.04 -15.88 -0.71
C GLY A 204 -7.50 -17.28 -0.34
N THR A 205 -8.26 -17.34 0.74
CA THR A 205 -8.86 -18.59 1.24
C THR A 205 -10.18 -18.31 1.94
N ASP A 206 -11.12 -19.25 1.87
CA ASP A 206 -12.36 -19.26 2.65
C ASP A 206 -12.17 -19.80 4.08
N ILE A 207 -10.97 -20.26 4.39
CA ILE A 207 -10.62 -20.74 5.72
C ILE A 207 -10.11 -19.56 6.55
N GLY A 208 -10.89 -19.15 7.56
CA GLY A 208 -10.44 -18.20 8.54
C GLY A 208 -9.32 -18.76 9.42
N PHE A 209 -8.34 -17.94 9.75
CA PHE A 209 -7.32 -18.28 10.75
C PHE A 209 -7.92 -18.10 12.14
N SER A 210 -8.31 -19.19 12.81
CA SER A 210 -9.05 -19.13 14.06
C SER A 210 -8.43 -20.02 15.14
N GLN A 211 -8.22 -19.41 16.31
CA GLN A 211 -7.78 -20.10 17.52
C GLN A 211 -8.92 -20.86 18.20
N SER A 212 -10.13 -20.31 18.14
CA SER A 212 -11.32 -20.90 18.79
C SER A 212 -12.02 -21.95 17.92
N GLY A 213 -11.63 -22.08 16.63
CA GLY A 213 -12.31 -22.91 15.66
C GLY A 213 -13.55 -22.24 15.03
N LYS A 214 -13.68 -20.92 15.16
CA LYS A 214 -14.75 -20.13 14.54
C LYS A 214 -14.68 -20.25 13.02
N THR A 215 -15.81 -20.45 12.38
CA THR A 215 -15.90 -20.48 10.91
C THR A 215 -16.04 -19.06 10.37
N TYR A 216 -15.19 -18.71 9.40
CA TYR A 216 -15.28 -17.43 8.71
C TYR A 216 -16.53 -17.36 7.83
N ALA A 217 -17.24 -16.26 7.93
CA ALA A 217 -18.34 -15.90 7.05
C ALA A 217 -18.21 -14.42 6.70
N PRO A 218 -17.87 -14.09 5.43
CA PRO A 218 -17.64 -12.71 5.05
C PRO A 218 -18.90 -11.88 5.14
N LYS A 219 -18.77 -10.64 5.61
CA LYS A 219 -19.84 -9.64 5.59
C LYS A 219 -20.08 -9.15 4.16
N ILE A 220 -21.32 -9.10 3.73
CA ILE A 220 -21.66 -8.62 2.39
C ILE A 220 -21.74 -7.09 2.42
N ASP A 221 -20.69 -6.43 1.97
CA ASP A 221 -20.65 -5.00 1.70
C ASP A 221 -20.47 -4.74 0.21
N LYS A 222 -21.46 -4.11 -0.42
CA LYS A 222 -21.46 -3.84 -1.87
C LYS A 222 -20.88 -2.47 -2.24
N ARG A 223 -20.41 -1.70 -1.25
CA ARG A 223 -19.80 -0.40 -1.55
C ARG A 223 -18.51 -0.59 -2.34
N GLY A 224 -18.27 0.25 -3.31
CA GLY A 224 -17.02 0.28 -4.07
C GLY A 224 -16.14 1.46 -3.67
N ASN A 225 -16.70 2.43 -2.92
CA ASN A 225 -15.98 3.58 -2.35
C ASN A 225 -16.39 3.73 -0.90
N ILE A 226 -15.39 3.75 -0.02
CA ILE A 226 -15.55 3.85 1.43
C ILE A 226 -14.81 5.10 1.89
N ARG A 227 -15.48 5.92 2.71
CA ARG A 227 -14.87 7.08 3.33
C ARG A 227 -14.34 6.71 4.70
N VAL A 228 -13.02 6.86 4.89
CA VAL A 228 -12.39 6.65 6.18
C VAL A 228 -12.14 7.96 6.92
N THR A 229 -12.27 7.94 8.23
CA THR A 229 -12.01 9.10 9.09
C THR A 229 -10.52 9.39 9.12
N SER A 230 -10.15 10.68 9.09
CA SER A 230 -8.76 11.09 9.14
C SER A 230 -8.61 12.44 9.81
N ARG A 231 -7.50 12.65 10.49
CA ARG A 231 -7.14 13.97 11.03
C ARG A 231 -6.75 14.92 9.88
N PRO A 232 -7.09 16.23 9.99
CA PRO A 232 -6.79 17.21 8.91
C PRO A 232 -5.30 17.44 8.64
N ASP A 233 -4.43 17.15 9.62
CA ASP A 233 -2.98 17.31 9.55
C ASP A 233 -2.26 16.15 8.85
N MET A 234 -2.95 15.03 8.63
CA MET A 234 -2.40 13.83 7.98
C MET A 234 -2.48 13.93 6.45
N ALA A 235 -1.56 13.24 5.80
CA ALA A 235 -1.63 13.06 4.35
C ALA A 235 -2.93 12.34 3.94
N PRO A 236 -3.55 12.73 2.82
CA PRO A 236 -4.62 11.96 2.23
C PRO A 236 -4.18 10.52 1.98
N LEU A 237 -5.09 9.60 2.27
CA LEU A 237 -4.96 8.18 1.99
C LEU A 237 -5.92 7.79 0.88
N TYR A 238 -5.42 6.99 -0.06
CA TYR A 238 -6.21 6.18 -0.98
C TYR A 238 -5.70 4.76 -0.90
N MET A 239 -6.53 3.86 -0.38
CA MET A 239 -6.28 2.43 -0.35
C MET A 239 -7.14 1.76 -1.43
N LEU A 240 -6.52 0.98 -2.28
CA LEU A 240 -7.16 0.26 -3.38
C LEU A 240 -7.04 -1.23 -3.09
N GLU A 241 -8.18 -1.89 -3.04
CA GLU A 241 -8.29 -3.32 -2.80
C GLU A 241 -8.80 -4.01 -4.06
N ALA A 242 -8.27 -5.20 -4.35
CA ALA A 242 -8.56 -5.91 -5.59
C ALA A 242 -10.01 -6.40 -5.70
N CYS A 243 -10.66 -6.65 -4.57
CA CYS A 243 -12.03 -7.14 -4.51
C CYS A 243 -12.67 -6.84 -3.15
N ARG A 244 -13.98 -6.99 -3.06
CA ARG A 244 -14.72 -6.92 -1.80
C ARG A 244 -14.40 -8.13 -0.93
N SER A 245 -14.55 -8.00 0.38
CA SER A 245 -14.22 -9.05 1.37
C SER A 245 -14.90 -10.42 1.11
N TYR A 246 -16.08 -10.43 0.46
CA TYR A 246 -16.81 -11.65 0.09
C TYR A 246 -16.58 -12.12 -1.35
N GLU A 247 -15.77 -11.43 -2.13
CA GLU A 247 -15.43 -11.76 -3.51
C GLU A 247 -14.07 -12.45 -3.60
N VAL A 248 -13.82 -13.11 -4.72
CA VAL A 248 -12.59 -13.84 -4.97
C VAL A 248 -11.67 -13.02 -5.87
N ASN A 249 -10.42 -12.83 -5.47
CA ASN A 249 -9.39 -12.24 -6.32
C ASN A 249 -8.70 -13.35 -7.14
N THR A 250 -9.01 -13.39 -8.42
CA THR A 250 -8.48 -14.39 -9.36
C THR A 250 -7.45 -13.76 -10.28
N GLU A 251 -6.27 -14.37 -10.40
CA GLU A 251 -5.24 -13.88 -11.31
C GLU A 251 -5.67 -13.93 -12.77
N ILE A 252 -5.17 -12.98 -13.56
CA ILE A 252 -5.37 -12.93 -15.01
C ILE A 252 -4.10 -13.33 -15.73
N LYS A 253 -4.27 -14.12 -16.79
CA LYS A 253 -3.18 -14.48 -17.71
C LYS A 253 -3.04 -13.41 -18.79
N GLN A 254 -1.82 -12.91 -18.96
CA GLN A 254 -1.46 -12.02 -20.04
C GLN A 254 -0.23 -12.58 -20.72
N GLU A 255 -0.35 -12.88 -22.02
CA GLU A 255 0.64 -13.63 -22.78
C GLU A 255 0.92 -14.99 -22.09
N ASN A 256 2.11 -15.16 -21.49
CA ASN A 256 2.53 -16.37 -20.80
C ASN A 256 2.75 -16.17 -19.30
N LEU A 257 2.31 -15.03 -18.73
CA LEU A 257 2.49 -14.69 -17.33
C LEU A 257 1.15 -14.43 -16.65
N PHE A 258 1.10 -14.69 -15.35
CA PHE A 258 -0.05 -14.40 -14.50
C PHE A 258 0.24 -13.17 -13.64
N TYR A 259 -0.80 -12.38 -13.39
CA TYR A 259 -0.76 -11.15 -12.61
C TYR A 259 -2.04 -11.00 -11.78
N GLY A 260 -1.94 -10.30 -10.68
CA GLY A 260 -3.11 -9.76 -10.00
C GLY A 260 -3.81 -8.73 -10.89
N PRO A 261 -5.14 -8.80 -10.99
CA PRO A 261 -5.89 -7.89 -11.86
C PRO A 261 -5.67 -6.42 -11.52
N LEU A 262 -5.71 -6.07 -10.22
CA LEU A 262 -5.51 -4.70 -9.78
C LEU A 262 -4.11 -4.21 -10.15
N SER A 263 -3.07 -5.00 -9.88
CA SER A 263 -1.68 -4.70 -10.23
C SER A 263 -1.49 -4.50 -11.73
N TYR A 264 -2.07 -5.39 -12.52
CA TYR A 264 -1.99 -5.32 -13.97
C TYR A 264 -2.64 -4.04 -14.51
N TYR A 265 -3.88 -3.73 -14.10
CA TYR A 265 -4.57 -2.55 -14.61
C TYR A 265 -3.99 -1.23 -14.10
N ILE A 266 -3.43 -1.20 -12.88
CA ILE A 266 -2.61 -0.08 -12.40
C ILE A 266 -1.39 0.11 -13.32
N SER A 267 -0.67 -0.96 -13.65
CA SER A 267 0.49 -0.86 -14.53
C SER A 267 0.14 -0.28 -15.90
N GLN A 268 -0.96 -0.74 -16.49
CA GLN A 268 -1.45 -0.23 -17.78
C GLN A 268 -1.83 1.26 -17.73
N GLU A 269 -2.40 1.70 -16.62
CA GLU A 269 -2.72 3.12 -16.41
C GLU A 269 -1.44 3.95 -16.26
N LEU A 270 -0.49 3.49 -15.42
CA LEU A 270 0.73 4.23 -15.12
C LEU A 270 1.77 4.25 -16.25
N LEU A 271 1.60 3.47 -17.31
CA LEU A 271 2.38 3.59 -18.54
C LEU A 271 2.05 4.88 -19.31
N THR A 272 0.84 5.40 -19.16
CA THR A 272 0.34 6.57 -19.90
C THR A 272 0.01 7.76 -19.01
N SER A 273 -0.10 7.55 -17.70
CA SER A 273 -0.35 8.58 -16.70
C SER A 273 0.75 8.61 -15.63
N THR A 274 0.85 9.73 -14.92
CA THR A 274 1.82 9.89 -13.83
C THR A 274 1.07 9.92 -12.49
N LEU A 275 1.56 9.16 -11.52
CA LEU A 275 1.09 9.26 -10.14
C LEU A 275 1.34 10.68 -9.62
N SER A 276 0.27 11.33 -9.23
CA SER A 276 0.25 12.69 -8.71
C SER A 276 -0.81 12.79 -7.61
N THR A 277 -1.11 13.98 -7.15
CA THR A 277 -2.23 14.24 -6.23
C THR A 277 -3.60 14.23 -6.93
N ASP A 278 -3.63 14.18 -8.27
CA ASP A 278 -4.85 13.91 -9.04
C ASP A 278 -5.15 12.41 -9.01
N THR A 279 -6.36 12.08 -8.57
CA THR A 279 -6.80 10.70 -8.34
C THR A 279 -7.64 10.10 -9.47
N ASN A 280 -7.78 10.81 -10.60
CA ASN A 280 -8.55 10.34 -11.76
C ASN A 280 -8.06 8.99 -12.31
N TRP A 281 -6.77 8.70 -12.13
CA TRP A 281 -6.18 7.41 -12.52
C TRP A 281 -6.84 6.22 -11.81
N ILE A 282 -7.31 6.39 -10.57
CA ILE A 282 -8.01 5.34 -9.79
C ILE A 282 -9.30 4.93 -10.52
N GLU A 283 -10.07 5.91 -10.93
CA GLU A 283 -11.33 5.66 -11.66
C GLU A 283 -11.08 5.06 -13.05
N ASN A 284 -9.97 5.42 -13.69
CA ASN A 284 -9.57 4.79 -14.96
C ASN A 284 -9.20 3.31 -14.77
N VAL A 285 -8.51 2.97 -13.69
CA VAL A 285 -8.21 1.57 -13.31
C VAL A 285 -9.50 0.81 -13.07
N ARG A 286 -10.42 1.37 -12.25
CA ARG A 286 -11.74 0.76 -12.00
C ARG A 286 -12.49 0.44 -13.30
N LYS A 287 -12.60 1.41 -14.21
CA LYS A 287 -13.25 1.22 -15.51
C LYS A 287 -12.61 0.13 -16.36
N LYS A 288 -11.30 -0.06 -16.26
CA LYS A 288 -10.60 -1.15 -16.98
C LYS A 288 -10.94 -2.51 -16.38
N ILE A 289 -10.95 -2.61 -15.05
CA ILE A 289 -11.34 -3.83 -14.32
C ILE A 289 -12.81 -4.19 -14.65
N ASP A 290 -13.73 -3.23 -14.54
CA ASP A 290 -15.17 -3.45 -14.79
C ASP A 290 -15.48 -3.87 -16.23
N LYS A 291 -14.61 -3.55 -17.19
CA LYS A 291 -14.75 -3.96 -18.60
C LYS A 291 -14.18 -5.34 -18.89
N ASP A 292 -13.36 -5.89 -18.00
CA ASP A 292 -12.78 -7.22 -18.21
C ASP A 292 -13.80 -8.32 -17.86
N THR A 293 -14.28 -9.00 -18.88
CA THR A 293 -15.28 -10.07 -18.74
C THR A 293 -14.79 -11.28 -17.93
N ARG A 294 -13.51 -11.40 -17.68
CA ARG A 294 -12.92 -12.42 -16.78
C ARG A 294 -13.17 -12.11 -15.31
N LEU A 295 -13.44 -10.83 -14.97
CA LEU A 295 -13.54 -10.30 -13.63
C LEU A 295 -14.98 -9.93 -13.21
N ILE A 296 -16.00 -10.54 -13.79
CA ILE A 296 -17.43 -10.21 -13.59
C ILE A 296 -17.87 -10.24 -12.11
N ARG A 297 -17.17 -11.01 -11.27
CA ARG A 297 -17.46 -11.16 -9.83
C ARG A 297 -16.35 -10.61 -8.93
N GLN A 298 -15.56 -9.71 -9.46
CA GLN A 298 -14.45 -9.10 -8.75
C GLN A 298 -14.53 -7.59 -8.96
N HIS A 299 -14.80 -6.85 -7.89
CA HIS A 299 -15.00 -5.41 -7.94
C HIS A 299 -13.96 -4.72 -7.03
N MET A 300 -13.17 -3.87 -7.62
CA MET A 300 -12.22 -3.03 -6.90
C MET A 300 -12.93 -2.16 -5.86
N VAL A 301 -12.39 -2.13 -4.64
CA VAL A 301 -12.80 -1.22 -3.58
C VAL A 301 -11.77 -0.10 -3.45
N THR A 302 -12.23 1.08 -3.08
CA THR A 302 -11.36 2.22 -2.75
C THR A 302 -11.78 2.80 -1.42
N GLU A 303 -10.88 2.79 -0.46
CA GLU A 303 -11.01 3.54 0.76
C GLU A 303 -10.29 4.86 0.64
N SER A 304 -10.90 5.95 1.06
CA SER A 304 -10.28 7.25 0.96
C SER A 304 -10.58 8.14 2.16
N SER A 305 -9.61 8.94 2.53
CA SER A 305 -9.74 9.94 3.59
C SER A 305 -10.17 11.33 3.07
N ARG A 306 -10.39 11.47 1.76
CA ARG A 306 -10.86 12.68 1.09
C ARG A 306 -12.01 12.43 0.14
#